data_4259834d28319944440a1a92300632a4
#
_entry.id   4259834d28319944440a1a92300632a4
#
_cell.length_a   1.000
_cell.length_b   1.000
_cell.length_c   1.000
_cell.angle_alpha   90.00
_cell.angle_beta   90.00
_cell.angle_gamma   90.00
#
_symmetry.space_group_name_H-M   'P 1'
#
loop_
_entity.id
_entity.type
_entity.pdbx_description
1 polymer ?
#
loop_
_entity_poly.entity_id
_entity_poly.type
_entity_poly.pdbx_seq_one_letter_code
_entity_poly.pdbx_strand_id
1 'polypeptide(L)'
;MEAFSMAMFFLSLGQGVFSNVVRSRDAVRGNREVAIKIIRNNEIMHKTGLKELEILKRLNDADPEDKFHCLRLYRHFFHKKHLCLAFESLSMNLREVLKKYGKHVGINLMAVRSYTAQLLMALKLMRKCNIVHADIKPDNILVNESKSLLKLCDFGSASLVSENEITPYLVSRFYRYVFCFLHISFIT
;
A
#
# COMPACT_ATOMS: atom_id res chain seq x y z
N MET A 1 -16.94 13.08 -18.39
CA MET A 1 -15.72 12.38 -18.90
C MET A 1 -14.58 13.40 -18.86
N GLU A 2 -13.95 13.60 -17.70
CA GLU A 2 -12.82 14.53 -17.58
C GLU A 2 -11.58 13.85 -18.13
N ALA A 3 -11.15 14.31 -19.32
CA ALA A 3 -9.91 13.90 -19.94
C ALA A 3 -8.74 14.30 -19.05
N PHE A 4 -7.93 13.32 -18.67
CA PHE A 4 -6.75 13.46 -17.87
C PHE A 4 -5.66 14.17 -18.69
N SER A 5 -5.53 15.49 -18.54
CA SER A 5 -4.35 16.22 -18.99
C SER A 5 -3.26 16.00 -17.93
N MET A 6 -2.57 14.88 -18.00
CA MET A 6 -1.40 14.59 -17.20
C MET A 6 -0.16 14.99 -17.98
N ALA A 7 0.54 16.01 -17.53
CA ALA A 7 1.90 16.27 -18.03
C ALA A 7 2.77 15.05 -17.65
N MET A 8 3.21 14.30 -18.67
CA MET A 8 3.92 13.05 -18.51
C MET A 8 5.38 13.28 -18.18
N PHE A 9 5.76 13.02 -16.91
CA PHE A 9 7.11 12.60 -16.60
C PHE A 9 7.01 11.31 -15.80
N PHE A 10 7.23 10.17 -16.48
CA PHE A 10 7.16 8.86 -15.86
C PHE A 10 8.54 8.44 -15.38
N LEU A 11 8.78 8.47 -14.08
CA LEU A 11 9.84 7.68 -13.47
C LEU A 11 9.21 6.37 -13.02
N SER A 12 9.67 5.23 -13.54
CA SER A 12 9.23 3.91 -13.06
C SER A 12 9.71 3.73 -11.63
N LEU A 13 8.78 3.55 -10.69
CA LEU A 13 9.07 3.28 -9.28
C LEU A 13 9.20 1.78 -8.99
N GLY A 14 8.61 0.94 -9.85
CA GLY A 14 8.69 -0.51 -9.69
C GLY A 14 7.88 -1.24 -10.76
N GLN A 15 8.40 -2.38 -11.17
CA GLN A 15 7.74 -3.29 -12.09
C GLN A 15 7.46 -4.59 -11.37
N GLY A 16 6.20 -4.82 -11.00
CA GLY A 16 5.74 -6.05 -10.37
C GLY A 16 5.14 -7.03 -11.38
N VAL A 17 4.87 -8.25 -10.92
CA VAL A 17 4.18 -9.28 -11.72
C VAL A 17 2.77 -8.81 -12.11
N PHE A 18 2.09 -8.08 -11.23
CA PHE A 18 0.68 -7.70 -11.34
C PHE A 18 0.43 -6.29 -11.91
N SER A 19 1.39 -5.38 -11.74
CA SER A 19 1.24 -3.97 -12.09
C SER A 19 2.57 -3.27 -12.27
N ASN A 20 2.53 -2.09 -12.91
CA ASN A 20 3.64 -1.14 -12.94
C ASN A 20 3.27 0.07 -12.09
N VAL A 21 4.20 0.56 -11.28
CA VAL A 21 4.03 1.79 -10.51
C VAL A 21 4.90 2.88 -11.10
N VAL A 22 4.31 4.01 -11.41
CA VAL A 22 4.99 5.17 -11.98
C VAL A 22 4.76 6.41 -11.14
N ARG A 23 5.76 7.26 -11.03
CA ARG A 23 5.65 8.58 -10.43
C ARG A 23 5.19 9.58 -11.47
N SER A 24 4.23 10.43 -11.13
CA SER A 24 3.65 11.40 -12.03
C SER A 24 3.26 12.68 -11.28
N ARG A 25 2.85 13.72 -12.01
CA ARG A 25 2.30 14.95 -11.43
C ARG A 25 0.86 15.16 -11.86
N ASP A 26 0.00 15.49 -10.89
CA ASP A 26 -1.40 15.84 -11.12
C ASP A 26 -1.52 17.32 -11.49
N ALA A 27 -1.46 17.63 -12.78
CA ALA A 27 -1.51 18.99 -13.31
C ALA A 27 -2.83 19.71 -12.98
N VAL A 28 -3.93 18.97 -12.83
CA VAL A 28 -5.26 19.55 -12.54
C VAL A 28 -5.37 19.98 -11.07
N ARG A 29 -4.62 19.32 -10.16
CA ARG A 29 -4.72 19.56 -8.72
C ARG A 29 -3.42 20.11 -8.14
N GLY A 30 -2.98 21.27 -8.63
CA GLY A 30 -1.82 21.97 -8.10
C GLY A 30 -0.49 21.32 -8.43
N ASN A 31 -0.41 20.51 -9.49
CA ASN A 31 0.83 19.88 -9.98
C ASN A 31 1.54 19.01 -8.92
N ARG A 32 0.76 18.45 -7.96
CA ARG A 32 1.31 17.62 -6.89
C ARG A 32 1.83 16.28 -7.42
N GLU A 33 2.84 15.77 -6.77
CA GLU A 33 3.39 14.45 -7.07
C GLU A 33 2.44 13.33 -6.62
N VAL A 34 2.24 12.34 -7.48
CA VAL A 34 1.39 11.16 -7.25
C VAL A 34 2.08 9.90 -7.72
N ALA A 35 1.80 8.78 -7.07
CA ALA A 35 2.18 7.45 -7.54
C ALA A 35 0.97 6.81 -8.24
N ILE A 36 1.16 6.28 -9.45
CA ILE A 36 0.09 5.63 -10.20
C ILE A 36 0.44 4.16 -10.38
N LYS A 37 -0.41 3.30 -9.81
CA LYS A 37 -0.36 1.85 -10.02
C LYS A 37 -1.22 1.52 -11.23
N ILE A 38 -0.59 1.03 -12.30
CA ILE A 38 -1.23 0.64 -13.56
C ILE A 38 -1.40 -0.87 -13.54
N ILE A 39 -2.62 -1.34 -13.41
CA ILE A 39 -2.96 -2.77 -13.38
C ILE A 39 -2.84 -3.35 -14.79
N ARG A 40 -2.23 -4.53 -14.94
CA ARG A 40 -2.11 -5.20 -16.24
C ARG A 40 -3.49 -5.57 -16.77
N ASN A 41 -3.69 -5.38 -18.08
CA ASN A 41 -4.97 -5.62 -18.74
C ASN A 41 -5.12 -7.12 -19.12
N ASN A 42 -5.34 -7.96 -18.09
CA ASN A 42 -5.86 -9.31 -18.26
C ASN A 42 -6.96 -9.55 -17.22
N GLU A 43 -7.79 -10.53 -17.46
CA GLU A 43 -9.00 -10.77 -16.67
C GLU A 43 -8.73 -10.97 -15.18
N ILE A 44 -7.73 -11.79 -14.83
CA ILE A 44 -7.36 -12.10 -13.45
C ILE A 44 -6.86 -10.83 -12.73
N MET A 45 -5.94 -10.08 -13.36
CA MET A 45 -5.38 -8.87 -12.77
C MET A 45 -6.40 -7.75 -12.65
N HIS A 46 -7.30 -7.63 -13.63
CA HIS A 46 -8.39 -6.68 -13.59
C HIS A 46 -9.33 -6.96 -12.41
N LYS A 47 -9.73 -8.22 -12.20
CA LYS A 47 -10.55 -8.65 -11.05
C LYS A 47 -9.85 -8.36 -9.72
N THR A 48 -8.57 -8.70 -9.61
CA THR A 48 -7.76 -8.40 -8.41
C THR A 48 -7.65 -6.90 -8.17
N GLY A 49 -7.44 -6.10 -9.22
CA GLY A 49 -7.36 -4.64 -9.12
C GLY A 49 -8.68 -3.98 -8.69
N LEU A 50 -9.83 -4.50 -9.12
CA LEU A 50 -11.13 -4.03 -8.65
C LEU A 50 -11.36 -4.36 -7.17
N LYS A 51 -10.94 -5.54 -6.72
CA LYS A 51 -10.99 -5.91 -5.30
C LYS A 51 -10.08 -5.01 -4.46
N GLU A 52 -8.87 -4.75 -4.93
CA GLU A 52 -7.95 -3.80 -4.27
C GLU A 52 -8.57 -2.39 -4.17
N LEU A 53 -9.21 -1.91 -5.24
CA LEU A 53 -9.91 -0.62 -5.26
C LEU A 53 -11.03 -0.55 -4.21
N GLU A 54 -11.82 -1.61 -4.06
CA GLU A 54 -12.89 -1.69 -3.06
C GLU A 54 -12.34 -1.60 -1.63
N ILE A 55 -11.29 -2.36 -1.33
CA ILE A 55 -10.58 -2.33 -0.03
C ILE A 55 -10.05 -0.91 0.26
N LEU A 56 -9.39 -0.28 -0.72
CA LEU A 56 -8.84 1.07 -0.56
C LEU A 56 -9.91 2.13 -0.32
N LYS A 57 -11.05 2.06 -1.00
CA LYS A 57 -12.21 2.95 -0.76
C LYS A 57 -12.71 2.79 0.67
N ARG A 58 -12.92 1.54 1.11
CA ARG A 58 -13.38 1.24 2.48
C ARG A 58 -12.44 1.78 3.55
N LEU A 59 -11.12 1.68 3.35
CA LEU A 59 -10.13 2.26 4.25
C LEU A 59 -10.18 3.79 4.25
N ASN A 60 -10.28 4.42 3.07
CA ASN A 60 -10.38 5.87 2.94
C ASN A 60 -11.64 6.42 3.64
N ASP A 61 -12.79 5.76 3.46
CA ASP A 61 -14.06 6.18 4.08
C ASP A 61 -14.03 6.05 5.60
N ALA A 62 -13.32 5.04 6.12
CA ALA A 62 -13.16 4.83 7.55
C ALA A 62 -12.11 5.76 8.22
N ASP A 63 -11.27 6.43 7.42
CA ASP A 63 -10.22 7.36 7.85
C ASP A 63 -10.19 8.62 6.98
N PRO A 64 -11.21 9.48 7.01
CA PRO A 64 -11.27 10.68 6.17
C PRO A 64 -10.15 11.68 6.47
N GLU A 65 -9.63 11.68 7.70
CA GLU A 65 -8.58 12.60 8.16
C GLU A 65 -7.15 12.07 7.94
N ASP A 66 -6.99 10.89 7.34
CA ASP A 66 -5.70 10.27 7.05
C ASP A 66 -4.77 10.10 8.27
N LYS A 67 -5.33 9.63 9.39
CA LYS A 67 -4.63 9.47 10.68
C LYS A 67 -4.08 8.07 10.93
N PHE A 68 -4.52 7.07 10.16
CA PHE A 68 -4.26 5.66 10.45
C PHE A 68 -3.17 5.01 9.58
N HIS A 69 -2.35 5.77 8.90
CA HIS A 69 -1.14 5.26 8.24
C HIS A 69 -1.35 4.15 7.18
N CYS A 70 -2.53 4.10 6.55
CA CYS A 70 -2.75 3.36 5.30
C CYS A 70 -2.50 4.29 4.11
N LEU A 71 -1.88 3.80 3.03
CA LEU A 71 -1.57 4.61 1.85
C LEU A 71 -2.87 5.16 1.24
N ARG A 72 -2.95 6.49 1.09
CA ARG A 72 -4.15 7.18 0.62
C ARG A 72 -4.35 7.01 -0.88
N LEU A 73 -5.49 6.42 -1.28
CA LEU A 73 -5.96 6.45 -2.64
C LEU A 73 -6.62 7.81 -2.90
N TYR A 74 -6.12 8.55 -3.90
CA TYR A 74 -6.73 9.82 -4.30
C TYR A 74 -7.86 9.63 -5.29
N ARG A 75 -7.65 8.77 -6.29
CA ARG A 75 -8.64 8.46 -7.34
C ARG A 75 -8.27 7.21 -8.12
N HIS A 76 -9.22 6.74 -8.91
CA HIS A 76 -9.01 5.70 -9.91
C HIS A 76 -9.56 6.17 -11.26
N PHE A 77 -9.02 5.62 -12.35
CA PHE A 77 -9.47 5.89 -13.70
C PHE A 77 -9.05 4.76 -14.64
N PHE A 78 -9.64 4.72 -15.82
CA PHE A 78 -9.23 3.81 -16.87
C PHE A 78 -8.41 4.55 -17.93
N HIS A 79 -7.25 3.99 -18.31
CA HIS A 79 -6.44 4.47 -19.42
C HIS A 79 -6.06 3.31 -20.33
N LYS A 80 -6.39 3.37 -21.63
CA LYS A 80 -6.12 2.31 -22.61
C LYS A 80 -6.51 0.91 -22.09
N LYS A 81 -7.70 0.78 -21.51
CA LYS A 81 -8.25 -0.43 -20.88
C LYS A 81 -7.52 -0.91 -19.60
N HIS A 82 -6.52 -0.19 -19.10
CA HIS A 82 -5.90 -0.47 -17.82
C HIS A 82 -6.62 0.27 -16.69
N LEU A 83 -6.89 -0.43 -15.59
CA LEU A 83 -7.29 0.21 -14.35
C LEU A 83 -6.05 0.88 -13.73
N CYS A 84 -6.17 2.18 -13.45
CA CYS A 84 -5.12 2.99 -12.84
C CYS A 84 -5.59 3.49 -11.48
N LEU A 85 -4.76 3.27 -10.45
CA LEU A 85 -4.99 3.73 -9.09
C LEU A 85 -3.96 4.81 -8.76
N ALA A 86 -4.42 6.04 -8.46
CA ALA A 86 -3.55 7.16 -8.13
C ALA A 86 -3.51 7.38 -6.62
N PHE A 87 -2.31 7.33 -6.06
CA PHE A 87 -2.02 7.43 -4.64
C PHE A 87 -1.20 8.68 -4.31
N GLU A 88 -1.13 9.02 -3.02
CA GLU A 88 -0.06 9.88 -2.52
C GLU A 88 1.31 9.31 -2.90
N SER A 89 2.30 10.20 -3.13
CA SER A 89 3.67 9.78 -3.45
C SER A 89 4.52 9.78 -2.19
N LEU A 90 5.13 8.63 -1.88
CA LEU A 90 6.09 8.49 -0.79
C LEU A 90 7.48 8.18 -1.36
N SER A 91 8.52 8.35 -0.56
CA SER A 91 9.91 8.38 -1.04
C SER A 91 10.45 7.00 -1.38
N MET A 92 10.40 6.05 -0.41
CA MET A 92 10.97 4.72 -0.54
C MET A 92 10.29 3.71 0.38
N ASN A 93 10.50 2.43 0.13
CA ASN A 93 10.02 1.38 1.02
C ASN A 93 11.02 1.09 2.16
N LEU A 94 10.56 0.41 3.20
CA LEU A 94 11.37 0.11 4.38
C LEU A 94 12.55 -0.82 4.08
N ARG A 95 12.45 -1.70 3.05
CA ARG A 95 13.58 -2.52 2.59
C ARG A 95 14.70 -1.65 2.00
N GLU A 96 14.34 -0.62 1.23
CA GLU A 96 15.30 0.34 0.68
C GLU A 96 15.93 1.18 1.78
N VAL A 97 15.15 1.59 2.79
CA VAL A 97 15.68 2.26 4.00
C VAL A 97 16.70 1.39 4.70
N LEU A 98 16.38 0.12 4.96
CA LEU A 98 17.29 -0.85 5.56
C LEU A 98 18.56 -1.04 4.73
N LYS A 99 18.42 -1.19 3.42
CA LYS A 99 19.56 -1.35 2.51
C LYS A 99 20.47 -0.12 2.48
N LYS A 100 19.88 1.08 2.47
CA LYS A 100 20.61 2.35 2.33
C LYS A 100 21.24 2.84 3.64
N TYR A 101 20.54 2.71 4.75
CA TYR A 101 20.91 3.32 6.04
C TYR A 101 21.19 2.30 7.13
N GLY A 102 20.69 1.06 7.02
CA GLY A 102 20.76 0.05 8.06
C GLY A 102 21.70 -1.13 7.78
N LYS A 103 22.45 -1.11 6.70
CA LYS A 103 23.14 -2.25 6.09
C LYS A 103 23.91 -3.18 7.06
N HIS A 104 24.57 -2.61 8.09
CA HIS A 104 25.33 -3.38 9.08
C HIS A 104 24.96 -3.04 10.54
N VAL A 105 24.16 -2.01 10.78
CA VAL A 105 23.84 -1.46 12.10
C VAL A 105 22.33 -1.49 12.43
N GLY A 106 21.48 -1.82 11.44
CA GLY A 106 20.03 -1.76 11.62
C GLY A 106 19.48 -0.34 11.59
N ILE A 107 18.27 -0.17 12.09
CA ILE A 107 17.59 1.13 12.23
C ILE A 107 17.69 1.57 13.69
N ASN A 108 17.86 2.87 13.91
CA ASN A 108 17.83 3.47 15.25
C ASN A 108 16.57 3.03 16.03
N LEU A 109 16.71 2.69 17.29
CA LEU A 109 15.64 2.18 18.15
C LEU A 109 14.45 3.15 18.26
N MET A 110 14.69 4.46 18.28
CA MET A 110 13.64 5.46 18.31
C MET A 110 12.82 5.45 17.02
N ALA A 111 13.47 5.26 15.85
CA ALA A 111 12.78 5.11 14.57
C ALA A 111 11.97 3.80 14.53
N VAL A 112 12.52 2.68 15.02
CA VAL A 112 11.79 1.40 15.13
C VAL A 112 10.54 1.59 15.98
N ARG A 113 10.65 2.23 17.14
CA ARG A 113 9.51 2.50 18.04
C ARG A 113 8.43 3.34 17.34
N SER A 114 8.83 4.42 16.67
CA SER A 114 7.91 5.27 15.91
C SER A 114 7.23 4.51 14.78
N TYR A 115 7.98 3.76 13.97
CA TYR A 115 7.45 2.98 12.86
C TYR A 115 6.50 1.88 13.33
N THR A 116 6.83 1.19 14.45
CA THR A 116 5.95 0.18 15.02
C THR A 116 4.62 0.79 15.46
N ALA A 117 4.64 1.94 16.13
CA ALA A 117 3.41 2.63 16.55
C ALA A 117 2.53 3.00 15.34
N GLN A 118 3.13 3.54 14.27
CA GLN A 118 2.43 3.92 13.06
C GLN A 118 1.84 2.70 12.32
N LEU A 119 2.60 1.60 12.23
CA LEU A 119 2.12 0.35 11.63
C LEU A 119 0.96 -0.26 12.44
N LEU A 120 1.02 -0.22 13.77
CA LEU A 120 -0.07 -0.68 14.63
C LEU A 120 -1.35 0.17 14.44
N MET A 121 -1.21 1.47 14.15
CA MET A 121 -2.36 2.32 13.79
C MET A 121 -2.99 1.88 12.47
N ALA A 122 -2.19 1.53 11.45
CA ALA A 122 -2.72 0.98 10.20
C ALA A 122 -3.47 -0.34 10.43
N LEU A 123 -2.90 -1.24 11.22
CA LEU A 123 -3.54 -2.51 11.57
C LEU A 123 -4.83 -2.32 12.38
N LYS A 124 -4.87 -1.33 13.27
CA LYS A 124 -6.09 -0.95 14.03
C LYS A 124 -7.22 -0.53 13.09
N LEU A 125 -6.95 0.29 12.06
CA LEU A 125 -7.94 0.67 11.06
C LEU A 125 -8.43 -0.56 10.27
N MET A 126 -7.50 -1.40 9.81
CA MET A 126 -7.83 -2.61 9.06
C MET A 126 -8.72 -3.56 9.87
N ARG A 127 -8.41 -3.76 11.15
CA ARG A 127 -9.26 -4.52 12.09
C ARG A 127 -10.66 -3.93 12.17
N LYS A 128 -10.78 -2.60 12.37
CA LYS A 128 -12.08 -1.88 12.41
C LYS A 128 -12.89 -2.10 11.13
N CYS A 129 -12.23 -2.23 9.98
CA CYS A 129 -12.85 -2.47 8.68
C CYS A 129 -13.04 -3.95 8.34
N ASN A 130 -12.67 -4.88 9.23
CA ASN A 130 -12.65 -6.33 8.98
C ASN A 130 -11.82 -6.73 7.74
N ILE A 131 -10.64 -6.12 7.57
CA ILE A 131 -9.73 -6.35 6.45
C ILE A 131 -8.46 -7.05 6.95
N VAL A 132 -8.01 -8.07 6.23
CA VAL A 132 -6.71 -8.74 6.40
C VAL A 132 -5.82 -8.34 5.25
N HIS A 133 -4.57 -7.89 5.51
CA HIS A 133 -3.63 -7.45 4.47
C HIS A 133 -3.03 -8.63 3.68
N ALA A 134 -2.70 -9.70 4.37
CA ALA A 134 -2.11 -10.94 3.88
C ALA A 134 -0.71 -10.83 3.22
N ASP A 135 -0.09 -9.64 3.10
CA ASP A 135 1.27 -9.48 2.56
C ASP A 135 2.07 -8.36 3.25
N ILE A 136 2.08 -8.34 4.61
CA ILE A 136 2.88 -7.36 5.36
C ILE A 136 4.35 -7.76 5.29
N LYS A 137 5.15 -6.86 4.71
CA LYS A 137 6.60 -7.01 4.55
C LYS A 137 7.26 -5.64 4.37
N PRO A 138 8.58 -5.50 4.55
CA PRO A 138 9.28 -4.22 4.40
C PRO A 138 9.09 -3.55 3.03
N ASP A 139 8.83 -4.34 1.97
CA ASP A 139 8.57 -3.83 0.62
C ASP A 139 7.24 -3.07 0.52
N ASN A 140 6.25 -3.47 1.34
CA ASN A 140 4.90 -2.92 1.37
C ASN A 140 4.70 -1.88 2.48
N ILE A 141 5.79 -1.34 3.02
CA ILE A 141 5.81 -0.28 4.02
C ILE A 141 6.61 0.88 3.46
N LEU A 142 5.93 1.99 3.18
CA LEU A 142 6.54 3.18 2.57
C LEU A 142 6.83 4.23 3.63
N VAL A 143 7.88 5.04 3.40
CA VAL A 143 8.21 6.20 4.22
C VAL A 143 8.31 7.46 3.37
N ASN A 144 8.05 8.62 4.01
CA ASN A 144 8.24 9.91 3.38
C ASN A 144 9.74 10.27 3.28
N GLU A 145 10.06 11.40 2.66
CA GLU A 145 11.44 11.84 2.43
C GLU A 145 12.19 12.06 3.75
N SER A 146 11.57 12.67 4.75
CA SER A 146 12.17 12.89 6.09
C SER A 146 12.25 11.60 6.94
N LYS A 147 11.64 10.50 6.50
CA LYS A 147 11.56 9.20 7.20
C LYS A 147 10.86 9.27 8.57
N SER A 148 10.04 10.29 8.77
CA SER A 148 9.22 10.47 9.99
C SER A 148 7.83 9.84 9.88
N LEU A 149 7.29 9.76 8.65
CA LEU A 149 5.98 9.19 8.34
C LEU A 149 6.14 7.83 7.66
N LEU A 150 5.42 6.84 8.16
CA LEU A 150 5.31 5.50 7.60
C LEU A 150 3.86 5.23 7.18
N LYS A 151 3.67 4.56 6.05
CA LYS A 151 2.35 4.08 5.61
C LYS A 151 2.41 2.67 5.04
N LEU A 152 1.41 1.85 5.40
CA LEU A 152 1.20 0.52 4.83
C LEU A 152 0.57 0.65 3.44
N CYS A 153 1.10 -0.09 2.46
CA CYS A 153 0.66 -0.05 1.06
C CYS A 153 0.50 -1.44 0.46
N ASP A 154 0.07 -1.50 -0.80
CA ASP A 154 -0.14 -2.70 -1.61
C ASP A 154 -1.19 -3.67 -1.03
N PHE A 155 -2.46 -3.27 -1.15
CA PHE A 155 -3.62 -4.04 -0.71
C PHE A 155 -4.11 -5.07 -1.75
N GLY A 156 -3.28 -5.39 -2.77
CA GLY A 156 -3.63 -6.34 -3.83
C GLY A 156 -3.85 -7.77 -3.36
N SER A 157 -3.30 -8.14 -2.20
CA SER A 157 -3.53 -9.42 -1.53
C SER A 157 -4.55 -9.33 -0.39
N ALA A 158 -5.09 -8.15 -0.11
CA ALA A 158 -6.00 -7.94 1.00
C ALA A 158 -7.40 -8.52 0.72
N SER A 159 -8.09 -8.92 1.78
CA SER A 159 -9.43 -9.51 1.73
C SER A 159 -10.23 -9.17 2.99
N LEU A 160 -11.54 -9.32 2.91
CA LEU A 160 -12.40 -9.25 4.10
C LEU A 160 -12.22 -10.52 4.94
N VAL A 161 -12.32 -10.37 6.26
CA VAL A 161 -12.26 -11.52 7.21
C VAL A 161 -13.30 -12.58 6.85
N SER A 162 -14.50 -12.16 6.41
CA SER A 162 -15.59 -13.06 6.00
C SER A 162 -15.32 -13.85 4.72
N GLU A 163 -14.36 -13.43 3.89
CA GLU A 163 -14.00 -14.08 2.64
C GLU A 163 -12.80 -15.01 2.77
N ASN A 164 -12.13 -14.98 3.93
CA ASN A 164 -10.96 -15.81 4.17
C ASN A 164 -11.38 -17.21 4.59
N GLU A 165 -11.34 -18.15 3.64
CA GLU A 165 -11.09 -19.53 4.00
C GLU A 165 -9.69 -19.62 4.60
N ILE A 166 -9.56 -20.29 5.75
CA ILE A 166 -8.27 -20.48 6.43
C ILE A 166 -7.39 -21.31 5.49
N THR A 167 -6.55 -20.65 4.70
CA THR A 167 -5.57 -21.33 3.86
C THR A 167 -4.18 -21.18 4.47
N PRO A 168 -3.36 -22.26 4.53
CA PRO A 168 -2.00 -22.18 5.07
C PRO A 168 -1.04 -21.35 4.20
N TYR A 169 -1.49 -20.81 3.08
CA TYR A 169 -0.69 -20.07 2.09
C TYR A 169 -0.87 -18.56 2.11
N LEU A 170 -1.69 -18.02 3.01
CA LEU A 170 -1.81 -16.58 3.21
C LEU A 170 -0.52 -16.04 3.81
N VAL A 171 0.24 -15.28 3.10
CA VAL A 171 1.43 -14.50 3.53
C VAL A 171 2.75 -14.96 2.89
N SER A 172 3.58 -13.99 2.53
CA SER A 172 4.97 -14.18 2.11
C SER A 172 5.71 -15.11 3.07
N ARG A 173 6.30 -16.18 2.55
CA ARG A 173 6.92 -17.30 3.28
C ARG A 173 7.84 -16.88 4.44
N PHE A 174 8.62 -15.80 4.25
CA PHE A 174 9.59 -15.32 5.23
C PHE A 174 8.97 -14.53 6.40
N TYR A 175 7.73 -14.03 6.26
CA TYR A 175 7.06 -13.16 7.25
C TYR A 175 5.85 -13.83 7.89
N ARG A 176 5.60 -15.12 7.59
CA ARG A 176 4.43 -15.89 8.03
C ARG A 176 4.31 -15.96 9.55
N TYR A 177 5.42 -16.12 10.27
CA TYR A 177 5.40 -16.21 11.74
C TYR A 177 4.93 -14.92 12.40
N VAL A 178 5.39 -13.76 11.94
CA VAL A 178 4.96 -12.45 12.45
C VAL A 178 3.46 -12.24 12.23
N PHE A 179 2.96 -12.68 11.08
CA PHE A 179 1.55 -12.59 10.75
C PHE A 179 0.69 -13.53 11.62
N CYS A 180 1.11 -14.76 11.86
CA CYS A 180 0.40 -15.68 12.73
C CYS A 180 0.31 -15.14 14.16
N PHE A 181 1.37 -14.54 14.68
CA PHE A 181 1.38 -13.95 16.03
C PHE A 181 0.41 -12.76 16.14
N LEU A 182 0.40 -11.89 15.13
CA LEU A 182 -0.52 -10.76 15.08
C LEU A 182 -1.97 -11.22 14.85
N HIS A 183 -2.19 -12.30 14.12
CA HIS A 183 -3.53 -12.81 13.79
C HIS A 183 -4.20 -13.54 14.98
N ILE A 184 -3.42 -14.26 15.79
CA ILE A 184 -3.94 -14.90 17.02
C ILE A 184 -4.47 -13.86 18.00
N SER A 185 -3.81 -12.68 18.10
CA SER A 185 -4.29 -11.55 18.90
C SER A 185 -5.53 -10.83 18.30
N PHE A 186 -5.95 -11.20 17.09
CA PHE A 186 -7.12 -10.62 16.42
C PHE A 186 -8.40 -11.46 16.60
N ILE A 187 -8.28 -12.72 17.04
CA ILE A 187 -9.41 -13.66 17.18
C ILE A 187 -9.85 -13.80 18.65
N THR A 188 -9.02 -13.38 19.61
CA THR A 188 -9.36 -13.26 21.02
C THR A 188 -9.70 -11.83 21.39
#